data_11d61582a4fceaf78e0cfd9280af0f30
#
_entry.id   11d61582a4fceaf78e0cfd9280af0f30
#
_cell.length_a   1.000
_cell.length_b   1.000
_cell.length_c   1.000
_cell.angle_alpha   90.00
_cell.angle_beta   90.00
_cell.angle_gamma   90.00
#
_symmetry.space_group_name_H-M   'P 1'
#
loop_
_entity.id
_entity.type
_entity.pdbx_description
1 polymer ?
#
loop_
_entity_poly.entity_id
_entity_poly.type
_entity_poly.pdbx_seq_one_letter_code
_entity_poly.pdbx_strand_id
1 'polypeptide(L)'
;EVSAALIGSCTNSSYEDITRAASVARQAAAHGLRARCELLITPGSEQIRATIERDGLLADLEAVGATVLANACGPCIGQWSRDESITSVPNTIVTSYNRNFPKRNDGSANTLSFVTSPDTVMAIALSGRLDFDPTTDTITAPDGTEVALEAPVGQVLPDAGYDPGENTFTAPPADGSGVSVEVSPTSDRLQLLAPFTAWDGNDYVGLPVL
;
A
#
# COMPACT_ATOMS: atom_id res chain seq x y z
N GLU A 1 8.36 14.87 13.80
CA GLU A 1 8.54 13.40 13.86
C GLU A 1 7.45 12.70 13.06
N VAL A 2 7.76 11.53 12.52
CA VAL A 2 6.83 10.67 11.79
C VAL A 2 6.46 9.48 12.69
N SER A 3 5.16 9.25 12.88
CA SER A 3 4.66 8.17 13.73
C SER A 3 4.48 6.85 12.99
N ALA A 4 4.23 6.91 11.66
CA ALA A 4 4.18 5.74 10.80
C ALA A 4 4.47 6.09 9.34
N ALA A 5 5.02 5.14 8.62
CA ALA A 5 5.31 5.19 7.20
C ALA A 5 4.67 3.99 6.51
N LEU A 6 3.99 4.22 5.38
CA LEU A 6 3.23 3.19 4.71
C LEU A 6 3.54 3.18 3.21
N ILE A 7 4.00 2.04 2.70
CA ILE A 7 4.26 1.84 1.28
C ILE A 7 3.24 0.86 0.73
N GLY A 8 2.63 1.20 -0.41
CA GLY A 8 1.78 0.29 -1.14
C GLY A 8 0.29 0.60 -1.04
N SER A 9 -0.46 -0.33 -1.32
CA SER A 9 -1.84 -0.57 -1.68
C SER A 9 -1.88 -1.04 -3.14
N CYS A 10 -3.01 -0.96 -3.86
CA CYS A 10 -3.05 -1.28 -5.30
C CYS A 10 -2.31 -0.25 -6.19
N THR A 11 -1.89 0.87 -5.62
CA THR A 11 -1.18 1.96 -6.30
C THR A 11 0.15 2.19 -5.58
N ASN A 12 1.22 2.51 -6.35
CA ASN A 12 2.57 2.77 -5.82
C ASN A 12 3.12 1.61 -4.97
N SER A 13 2.92 0.40 -5.47
CA SER A 13 3.48 -0.86 -4.96
C SER A 13 3.67 -1.87 -6.09
N SER A 14 3.99 -1.39 -7.28
CA SER A 14 4.45 -2.19 -8.40
C SER A 14 5.78 -2.86 -8.07
N TYR A 15 6.21 -3.78 -8.91
CA TYR A 15 7.54 -4.40 -8.77
C TYR A 15 8.65 -3.34 -8.76
N GLU A 16 8.57 -2.33 -9.63
CA GLU A 16 9.53 -1.22 -9.67
C GLU A 16 9.51 -0.40 -8.37
N ASP A 17 8.32 -0.04 -7.88
CA ASP A 17 8.18 0.71 -6.64
C ASP A 17 8.82 -0.02 -5.45
N ILE A 18 8.59 -1.33 -5.35
CA ILE A 18 9.14 -2.15 -4.28
C ILE A 18 10.65 -2.34 -4.44
N THR A 19 11.17 -2.54 -5.66
CA THR A 19 12.62 -2.64 -5.87
C THR A 19 13.35 -1.36 -5.51
N ARG A 20 12.78 -0.19 -5.78
CA ARG A 20 13.32 1.11 -5.36
C ARG A 20 13.35 1.25 -3.85
N ALA A 21 12.25 0.95 -3.17
CA ALA A 21 12.19 0.98 -1.71
C ALA A 21 13.17 -0.02 -1.07
N ALA A 22 13.25 -1.25 -1.60
CA ALA A 22 14.20 -2.27 -1.15
C ALA A 22 15.66 -1.87 -1.39
N SER A 23 15.96 -1.14 -2.47
CA SER A 23 17.30 -0.59 -2.71
C SER A 23 17.73 0.36 -1.59
N VAL A 24 16.83 1.23 -1.12
CA VAL A 24 17.09 2.12 0.03
C VAL A 24 17.22 1.29 1.33
N ALA A 25 16.35 0.30 1.52
CA ALA A 25 16.40 -0.57 2.70
C ALA A 25 17.72 -1.35 2.80
N ARG A 26 18.23 -1.90 1.68
CA ARG A 26 19.54 -2.59 1.65
C ARG A 26 20.70 -1.68 2.04
N GLN A 27 20.72 -0.44 1.54
CA GLN A 27 21.74 0.55 1.93
C GLN A 27 21.68 0.80 3.44
N ALA A 28 20.50 1.03 3.98
CA ALA A 28 20.29 1.26 5.41
C ALA A 28 20.72 0.05 6.26
N ALA A 29 20.30 -1.15 5.88
CA ALA A 29 20.63 -2.40 6.58
C ALA A 29 22.15 -2.66 6.62
N ALA A 30 22.87 -2.33 5.55
CA ALA A 30 24.33 -2.46 5.48
C ALA A 30 25.06 -1.62 6.55
N HIS A 31 24.42 -0.55 7.05
CA HIS A 31 24.91 0.31 8.12
C HIS A 31 24.19 0.07 9.46
N GLY A 32 23.41 -0.99 9.58
CA GLY A 32 22.65 -1.30 10.80
C GLY A 32 21.48 -0.34 11.09
N LEU A 33 21.08 0.47 10.11
CA LEU A 33 19.95 1.37 10.25
C LEU A 33 18.63 0.59 10.23
N ARG A 34 17.65 1.08 10.95
CA ARG A 34 16.27 0.58 10.98
C ARG A 34 15.29 1.73 10.94
N ALA A 35 14.07 1.47 10.51
CA ALA A 35 13.00 2.45 10.57
C ALA A 35 12.82 2.98 12.00
N ARG A 36 12.67 4.30 12.13
CA ARG A 36 12.46 5.00 13.40
C ARG A 36 10.99 5.20 13.75
N CYS A 37 10.11 4.73 12.89
CA CYS A 37 8.67 4.71 13.09
C CYS A 37 8.10 3.35 12.64
N GLU A 38 6.83 3.11 12.89
CA GLU A 38 6.13 1.96 12.32
C GLU A 38 6.22 2.01 10.80
N LEU A 39 6.70 0.94 10.17
CA LEU A 39 6.84 0.84 8.70
C LEU A 39 6.01 -0.32 8.19
N LEU A 40 4.97 -0.01 7.42
CA LEU A 40 4.01 -0.97 6.88
C LEU A 40 4.13 -1.04 5.36
N ILE A 41 4.17 -2.26 4.82
CA ILE A 41 4.27 -2.52 3.38
C ILE A 41 3.06 -3.31 2.94
N THR A 42 2.31 -2.81 1.96
CA THR A 42 1.20 -3.54 1.34
C THR A 42 1.53 -3.82 -0.12
N PRO A 43 1.84 -5.05 -0.51
CA PRO A 43 2.05 -5.41 -1.92
C PRO A 43 0.80 -5.13 -2.75
N GLY A 44 0.98 -4.77 -4.02
CA GLY A 44 -0.12 -4.35 -4.90
C GLY A 44 -1.08 -5.47 -5.29
N SER A 45 -0.63 -6.71 -5.24
CA SER A 45 -1.41 -7.91 -5.54
C SER A 45 -0.70 -9.14 -5.00
N GLU A 46 -1.37 -10.30 -5.01
CA GLU A 46 -0.74 -11.56 -4.66
C GLU A 46 0.41 -11.91 -5.64
N GLN A 47 0.25 -11.60 -6.90
CA GLN A 47 1.31 -11.78 -7.89
C GLN A 47 2.55 -10.95 -7.56
N ILE A 48 2.39 -9.68 -7.16
CA ILE A 48 3.50 -8.85 -6.70
C ILE A 48 4.09 -9.41 -5.42
N ARG A 49 3.26 -9.78 -4.42
CA ARG A 49 3.74 -10.34 -3.16
C ARG A 49 4.63 -11.56 -3.38
N ALA A 50 4.14 -12.53 -4.15
CA ALA A 50 4.88 -13.76 -4.43
C ALA A 50 6.17 -13.49 -5.22
N THR A 51 6.12 -12.55 -6.18
CA THR A 51 7.29 -12.19 -6.99
C THR A 51 8.37 -11.53 -6.13
N ILE A 52 8.01 -10.54 -5.29
CA ILE A 52 8.98 -9.84 -4.44
C ILE A 52 9.52 -10.73 -3.30
N GLU A 53 8.73 -11.72 -2.86
CA GLU A 53 9.19 -12.75 -1.91
C GLU A 53 10.23 -13.64 -2.56
N ARG A 54 9.93 -14.23 -3.73
CA ARG A 54 10.84 -15.05 -4.53
C ARG A 54 12.16 -14.34 -4.81
N ASP A 55 12.10 -13.05 -5.13
CA ASP A 55 13.26 -12.25 -5.51
C ASP A 55 14.00 -11.64 -4.30
N GLY A 56 13.59 -11.99 -3.07
CA GLY A 56 14.26 -11.60 -1.83
C GLY A 56 14.00 -10.18 -1.36
N LEU A 57 13.13 -9.43 -2.04
CA LEU A 57 12.88 -8.01 -1.71
C LEU A 57 12.12 -7.85 -0.39
N LEU A 58 11.29 -8.83 -0.01
CA LEU A 58 10.63 -8.81 1.31
C LEU A 58 11.65 -8.87 2.44
N ALA A 59 12.64 -9.74 2.32
CA ALA A 59 13.70 -9.85 3.33
C ALA A 59 14.50 -8.55 3.49
N ASP A 60 14.76 -7.83 2.40
CA ASP A 60 15.42 -6.52 2.45
C ASP A 60 14.59 -5.49 3.22
N LEU A 61 13.27 -5.46 3.00
CA LEU A 61 12.36 -4.54 3.68
C LEU A 61 12.21 -4.89 5.17
N GLU A 62 12.08 -6.18 5.49
CA GLU A 62 11.98 -6.68 6.87
C GLU A 62 13.27 -6.45 7.67
N ALA A 63 14.44 -6.47 7.01
CA ALA A 63 15.74 -6.20 7.63
C ALA A 63 15.80 -4.81 8.29
N VAL A 64 15.11 -3.82 7.75
CA VAL A 64 15.00 -2.48 8.34
C VAL A 64 13.79 -2.31 9.26
N GLY A 65 13.03 -3.35 9.53
CA GLY A 65 11.92 -3.37 10.48
C GLY A 65 10.54 -3.15 9.86
N ALA A 66 10.39 -3.34 8.56
CA ALA A 66 9.07 -3.31 7.93
C ALA A 66 8.20 -4.51 8.33
N THR A 67 6.89 -4.26 8.45
CA THR A 67 5.86 -5.29 8.55
C THR A 67 5.12 -5.38 7.23
N VAL A 68 5.09 -6.56 6.63
CA VAL A 68 4.35 -6.79 5.38
C VAL A 68 2.90 -7.16 5.70
N LEU A 69 1.98 -6.40 5.17
CA LEU A 69 0.54 -6.59 5.35
C LEU A 69 -0.03 -7.47 4.23
N ALA A 70 -1.24 -7.99 4.48
CA ALA A 70 -2.02 -8.65 3.45
C ALA A 70 -2.33 -7.70 2.27
N ASN A 71 -2.54 -8.26 1.08
CA ASN A 71 -2.85 -7.54 -0.16
C ASN A 71 -4.26 -6.94 -0.13
N ALA A 72 -4.49 -6.01 0.76
CA ALA A 72 -5.80 -5.39 0.99
C ALA A 72 -5.66 -3.87 1.09
N CYS A 73 -6.77 -3.17 0.89
CA CYS A 73 -6.77 -1.72 0.96
C CYS A 73 -6.50 -1.16 2.36
N GLY A 74 -6.92 -1.86 3.42
CA GLY A 74 -6.57 -1.56 4.83
C GLY A 74 -6.41 -0.08 5.16
N PRO A 75 -5.20 0.36 5.55
CA PRO A 75 -4.93 1.74 5.89
C PRO A 75 -5.23 2.76 4.77
N CYS A 76 -5.18 2.33 3.50
CA CYS A 76 -5.46 3.22 2.37
C CYS A 76 -6.91 3.70 2.31
N ILE A 77 -7.85 2.97 2.90
CA ILE A 77 -9.29 3.29 2.87
C ILE A 77 -9.91 3.49 4.25
N GLY A 78 -9.10 3.67 5.27
CA GLY A 78 -9.61 3.91 6.64
C GLY A 78 -9.90 2.66 7.45
N GLN A 79 -9.45 1.50 7.02
CA GLN A 79 -9.52 0.25 7.76
C GLN A 79 -8.20 -0.02 8.50
N TRP A 80 -7.82 0.90 9.34
CA TRP A 80 -6.60 0.83 10.13
C TRP A 80 -6.88 1.28 11.56
N SER A 81 -6.76 0.34 12.48
CA SER A 81 -6.87 0.62 13.90
C SER A 81 -5.50 0.92 14.47
N ARG A 82 -5.34 2.09 15.05
CA ARG A 82 -4.12 2.52 15.75
C ARG A 82 -4.43 2.78 17.22
N ASP A 83 -3.39 2.76 18.04
CA ASP A 83 -3.52 3.04 19.46
C ASP A 83 -4.12 4.45 19.69
N GLU A 84 -5.09 4.55 20.61
CA GLU A 84 -5.76 5.79 20.94
C GLU A 84 -4.77 6.84 21.48
N SER A 85 -3.72 6.43 22.16
CA SER A 85 -2.68 7.34 22.65
C SER A 85 -1.97 8.10 21.52
N ILE A 86 -1.94 7.53 20.29
CA ILE A 86 -1.37 8.15 19.10
C ILE A 86 -2.43 9.00 18.40
N THR A 87 -3.63 8.45 18.20
CA THR A 87 -4.67 9.07 17.38
C THR A 87 -5.43 10.19 18.10
N SER A 88 -5.34 10.27 19.41
CA SER A 88 -5.94 11.35 20.22
C SER A 88 -5.17 12.68 20.18
N VAL A 89 -3.91 12.65 19.73
CA VAL A 89 -3.03 13.82 19.62
C VAL A 89 -2.58 14.05 18.18
N PRO A 90 -2.19 15.29 17.80
CA PRO A 90 -1.61 15.55 16.48
C PRO A 90 -0.42 14.65 16.21
N ASN A 91 -0.47 13.90 15.12
CA ASN A 91 0.58 13.01 14.69
C ASN A 91 0.73 13.03 13.16
N THR A 92 1.87 12.60 12.67
CA THR A 92 2.21 12.67 11.25
C THR A 92 2.48 11.26 10.71
N ILE A 93 1.89 10.95 9.57
CA ILE A 93 2.20 9.77 8.79
C ILE A 93 2.66 10.16 7.38
N VAL A 94 3.51 9.33 6.78
CA VAL A 94 3.91 9.47 5.38
C VAL A 94 3.53 8.21 4.62
N THR A 95 2.96 8.36 3.42
CA THR A 95 2.46 7.23 2.64
C THR A 95 2.82 7.35 1.17
N SER A 96 2.84 6.23 0.46
CA SER A 96 2.87 6.22 -1.00
C SER A 96 1.49 6.06 -1.63
N TYR A 97 0.43 6.36 -0.90
CA TYR A 97 -0.94 6.24 -1.37
C TYR A 97 -1.28 7.29 -2.43
N ASN A 98 -2.39 7.10 -3.10
CA ASN A 98 -2.83 8.00 -4.17
C ASN A 98 -3.70 9.18 -3.69
N ARG A 99 -4.01 9.27 -2.40
CA ARG A 99 -4.87 10.32 -1.81
C ARG A 99 -4.55 10.56 -0.34
N ASN A 100 -4.63 11.81 0.07
CA ASN A 100 -4.63 12.21 1.47
C ASN A 100 -5.72 13.26 1.70
N PHE A 101 -6.61 12.99 2.60
CA PHE A 101 -7.59 13.95 3.13
C PHE A 101 -7.86 13.61 4.60
N PRO A 102 -8.37 14.56 5.39
CA PRO A 102 -8.59 14.31 6.81
C PRO A 102 -9.38 13.05 7.09
N LYS A 103 -8.94 12.27 8.08
CA LYS A 103 -9.55 11.00 8.52
C LYS A 103 -9.44 9.83 7.52
N ARG A 104 -8.69 9.99 6.44
CA ARG A 104 -8.61 8.96 5.37
C ARG A 104 -8.10 7.62 5.87
N ASN A 105 -7.07 7.59 6.71
CA ASN A 105 -6.30 6.39 6.98
C ASN A 105 -6.76 5.64 8.23
N ASP A 106 -6.93 6.33 9.36
CA ASP A 106 -7.27 5.76 10.66
C ASP A 106 -8.54 6.38 11.29
N GLY A 107 -9.26 7.20 10.56
CA GLY A 107 -10.47 7.88 11.02
C GLY A 107 -10.22 9.10 11.91
N SER A 108 -8.98 9.36 12.34
CA SER A 108 -8.65 10.49 13.21
C SER A 108 -8.38 11.78 12.42
N ALA A 109 -8.95 12.88 12.88
CA ALA A 109 -8.64 14.21 12.36
C ALA A 109 -7.26 14.73 12.82
N ASN A 110 -6.67 14.11 13.84
CA ASN A 110 -5.35 14.46 14.36
C ASN A 110 -4.21 13.82 13.54
N THR A 111 -4.51 12.87 12.67
CA THR A 111 -3.51 12.23 11.81
C THR A 111 -3.31 13.05 10.54
N LEU A 112 -2.15 13.70 10.45
CA LEU A 112 -1.72 14.47 9.29
C LEU A 112 -0.99 13.55 8.32
N SER A 113 -1.59 13.28 7.16
CA SER A 113 -1.06 12.37 6.15
C SER A 113 -0.37 13.14 5.03
N PHE A 114 0.85 12.72 4.70
CA PHE A 114 1.64 13.23 3.59
C PHE A 114 1.87 12.13 2.57
N VAL A 115 1.91 12.48 1.27
CA VAL A 115 2.06 11.52 0.18
C VAL A 115 3.33 11.82 -0.60
N THR A 116 4.14 10.77 -0.84
CA THR A 116 5.35 10.85 -1.67
C THR A 116 5.62 9.48 -2.33
N SER A 117 6.73 9.35 -3.06
CA SER A 117 7.14 8.08 -3.70
C SER A 117 7.54 7.01 -2.66
N PRO A 118 7.43 5.70 -3.00
CA PRO A 118 7.78 4.61 -2.08
C PRO A 118 9.21 4.68 -1.54
N ASP A 119 10.18 5.02 -2.36
CA ASP A 119 11.58 5.20 -1.98
C ASP A 119 11.77 6.38 -1.02
N THR A 120 11.09 7.50 -1.24
CA THR A 120 11.11 8.64 -0.32
C THR A 120 10.39 8.30 1.00
N VAL A 121 9.27 7.54 0.97
CA VAL A 121 8.63 7.03 2.20
C VAL A 121 9.63 6.20 3.01
N MET A 122 10.39 5.32 2.35
CA MET A 122 11.43 4.50 3.01
C MET A 122 12.50 5.39 3.66
N ALA A 123 13.03 6.37 2.95
CA ALA A 123 14.05 7.28 3.46
C ALA A 123 13.55 8.08 4.68
N ILE A 124 12.33 8.58 4.62
CA ILE A 124 11.67 9.28 5.73
C ILE A 124 11.44 8.34 6.92
N ALA A 125 11.05 7.08 6.68
CA ALA A 125 10.89 6.10 7.76
C ALA A 125 12.20 5.83 8.50
N LEU A 126 13.32 5.74 7.77
CA LEU A 126 14.65 5.54 8.33
C LEU A 126 15.14 6.75 9.14
N SER A 127 14.84 7.96 8.70
CA SER A 127 15.20 9.19 9.42
C SER A 127 14.27 9.50 10.59
N GLY A 128 12.98 9.09 10.52
CA GLY A 128 11.92 9.45 11.47
C GLY A 128 11.44 10.89 11.35
N ARG A 129 11.89 11.64 10.35
CA ARG A 129 11.64 13.09 10.19
C ARG A 129 11.01 13.39 8.84
N LEU A 130 9.94 14.19 8.84
CA LEU A 130 9.26 14.61 7.62
C LEU A 130 10.06 15.63 6.79
N ASP A 131 10.93 16.39 7.44
CA ASP A 131 11.80 17.41 6.84
C ASP A 131 13.14 16.84 6.34
N PHE A 132 13.30 15.52 6.32
CA PHE A 132 14.49 14.84 5.81
C PHE A 132 14.54 14.93 4.28
N ASP A 133 15.64 15.47 3.77
CA ASP A 133 15.95 15.48 2.33
C ASP A 133 16.94 14.35 2.03
N PRO A 134 16.51 13.24 1.39
CA PRO A 134 17.39 12.11 1.11
C PRO A 134 18.53 12.41 0.13
N THR A 135 18.50 13.58 -0.52
CA THR A 135 19.55 13.98 -1.48
C THR A 135 20.69 14.76 -0.83
N THR A 136 20.49 15.29 0.36
CA THR A 136 21.47 16.18 1.03
C THR A 136 21.73 15.82 2.48
N ASP A 137 20.76 15.21 3.16
CA ASP A 137 20.87 14.89 4.58
C ASP A 137 21.52 13.53 4.80
N THR A 138 22.01 13.33 6.02
CA THR A 138 22.57 12.05 6.49
C THR A 138 21.73 11.49 7.62
N ILE A 139 21.85 10.18 7.85
CA ILE A 139 21.26 9.47 8.98
C ILE A 139 22.40 8.92 9.84
N THR A 140 22.40 9.23 11.12
CA THR A 140 23.39 8.69 12.05
C THR A 140 23.10 7.21 12.33
N ALA A 141 24.03 6.35 11.97
CA ALA A 141 24.02 4.92 12.23
C ALA A 141 24.30 4.59 13.72
N PRO A 142 23.99 3.36 14.19
CA PRO A 142 24.22 2.98 15.58
C PRO A 142 25.68 3.07 16.05
N ASP A 143 26.63 2.98 15.13
CA ASP A 143 28.07 3.13 15.40
C ASP A 143 28.56 4.59 15.38
N GLY A 144 27.65 5.54 15.13
CA GLY A 144 27.95 6.97 15.02
C GLY A 144 28.34 7.45 13.62
N THR A 145 28.36 6.56 12.63
CA THR A 145 28.67 6.94 11.25
C THR A 145 27.52 7.73 10.63
N GLU A 146 27.83 8.81 9.92
CA GLU A 146 26.87 9.56 9.13
C GLU A 146 26.71 8.91 7.75
N VAL A 147 25.51 8.41 7.47
CA VAL A 147 25.16 7.67 6.25
C VAL A 147 24.36 8.57 5.32
N ALA A 148 24.90 8.87 4.15
CA ALA A 148 24.16 9.45 3.04
C ALA A 148 23.52 8.31 2.22
N LEU A 149 22.23 8.46 1.90
CA LEU A 149 21.55 7.50 1.03
C LEU A 149 21.89 7.81 -0.43
N GLU A 150 22.22 6.78 -1.18
CA GLU A 150 22.39 6.89 -2.64
C GLU A 150 21.02 6.84 -3.33
N ALA A 151 20.98 7.36 -4.57
CA ALA A 151 19.76 7.30 -5.39
C ALA A 151 19.26 5.84 -5.51
N PRO A 152 17.96 5.59 -5.33
CA PRO A 152 17.43 4.24 -5.37
C PRO A 152 17.52 3.64 -6.78
N VAL A 153 17.88 2.37 -6.83
CA VAL A 153 17.88 1.60 -8.09
C VAL A 153 16.58 0.81 -8.16
N GLY A 154 15.79 1.05 -9.22
CA GLY A 154 14.55 0.32 -9.51
C GLY A 154 14.74 -0.65 -10.67
N GLN A 155 13.94 -1.71 -10.67
CA GLN A 155 13.83 -2.66 -11.76
C GLN A 155 12.37 -2.70 -12.23
N VAL A 156 12.14 -2.36 -13.50
CA VAL A 156 10.77 -2.21 -14.03
C VAL A 156 10.03 -3.54 -14.09
N LEU A 157 10.71 -4.61 -14.49
CA LEU A 157 10.14 -5.94 -14.62
C LEU A 157 11.06 -6.97 -13.95
N PRO A 158 10.50 -8.03 -13.32
CA PRO A 158 11.30 -9.11 -12.76
C PRO A 158 11.96 -9.94 -13.87
N ASP A 159 13.26 -10.24 -13.72
CA ASP A 159 14.04 -10.98 -14.74
C ASP A 159 13.47 -12.38 -15.04
N ALA A 160 12.93 -13.06 -14.02
CA ALA A 160 12.31 -14.38 -14.15
C ALA A 160 10.81 -14.32 -14.47
N GLY A 161 10.28 -13.15 -14.84
CA GLY A 161 8.84 -12.90 -14.97
C GLY A 161 8.13 -12.89 -13.62
N TYR A 162 6.83 -12.66 -13.65
CA TYR A 162 6.01 -12.63 -12.44
C TYR A 162 5.70 -14.04 -11.94
N ASP A 163 5.73 -14.22 -10.62
CA ASP A 163 5.20 -15.40 -9.96
C ASP A 163 3.67 -15.24 -9.84
N PRO A 164 2.86 -16.20 -10.27
CA PRO A 164 1.40 -16.09 -10.19
C PRO A 164 0.87 -16.01 -8.75
N GLY A 165 1.66 -16.44 -7.77
CA GLY A 165 1.24 -16.54 -6.39
C GLY A 165 0.22 -17.64 -6.14
N GLU A 166 -0.42 -17.58 -4.97
CA GLU A 166 -1.44 -18.53 -4.56
C GLU A 166 -2.80 -18.18 -5.17
N ASN A 167 -3.45 -19.13 -5.84
CA ASN A 167 -4.81 -18.94 -6.32
C ASN A 167 -5.82 -19.31 -5.23
N THR A 168 -6.29 -18.31 -4.51
CA THR A 168 -7.34 -18.45 -3.49
C THR A 168 -8.75 -18.19 -4.00
N PHE A 169 -8.91 -17.98 -5.32
CA PHE A 169 -10.22 -17.66 -5.91
C PHE A 169 -11.14 -18.90 -5.86
N THR A 170 -12.25 -18.76 -5.17
CA THR A 170 -13.34 -19.73 -5.18
C THR A 170 -14.36 -19.31 -6.24
N ALA A 171 -14.42 -20.07 -7.33
CA ALA A 171 -15.39 -19.78 -8.39
C ALA A 171 -16.83 -19.96 -7.88
N PRO A 172 -17.76 -19.07 -8.25
CA PRO A 172 -19.17 -19.30 -7.99
C PRO A 172 -19.67 -20.52 -8.74
N PRO A 173 -20.77 -21.16 -8.29
CA PRO A 173 -21.40 -22.23 -9.05
C PRO A 173 -21.71 -21.78 -10.48
N ALA A 174 -21.47 -22.66 -11.46
CA ALA A 174 -21.77 -22.37 -12.87
C ALA A 174 -23.28 -22.16 -13.11
N ASP A 175 -24.13 -22.82 -12.32
CA ASP A 175 -25.58 -22.63 -12.29
C ASP A 175 -25.96 -21.74 -11.12
N GLY A 176 -26.38 -20.52 -11.41
CA GLY A 176 -26.89 -19.54 -10.44
C GLY A 176 -28.43 -19.58 -10.26
N SER A 177 -29.15 -20.52 -10.89
CA SER A 177 -30.61 -20.54 -10.88
C SER A 177 -31.21 -20.72 -9.47
N GLY A 178 -30.46 -21.32 -8.55
CA GLY A 178 -30.84 -21.47 -7.14
C GLY A 178 -30.49 -20.27 -6.24
N VAL A 179 -29.89 -19.22 -6.77
CA VAL A 179 -29.53 -18.03 -5.99
C VAL A 179 -30.75 -17.08 -5.95
N SER A 180 -31.28 -16.83 -4.76
CA SER A 180 -32.27 -15.78 -4.54
C SER A 180 -31.69 -14.66 -3.67
N VAL A 181 -32.05 -13.43 -4.03
CA VAL A 181 -31.69 -12.26 -3.24
C VAL A 181 -32.91 -11.82 -2.46
N GLU A 182 -32.82 -11.91 -1.13
CA GLU A 182 -33.86 -11.41 -0.24
C GLU A 182 -33.47 -10.01 0.24
N VAL A 183 -34.34 -9.05 -0.04
CA VAL A 183 -34.19 -7.69 0.45
C VAL A 183 -35.32 -7.41 1.43
N SER A 184 -34.97 -6.93 2.64
CA SER A 184 -35.98 -6.54 3.61
C SER A 184 -36.95 -5.50 3.01
N PRO A 185 -38.27 -5.67 3.13
CA PRO A 185 -39.24 -4.70 2.62
C PRO A 185 -39.15 -3.34 3.33
N THR A 186 -38.46 -3.27 4.47
CA THR A 186 -38.23 -2.03 5.24
C THR A 186 -36.82 -1.46 5.03
N SER A 187 -36.05 -2.02 4.10
CA SER A 187 -34.73 -1.47 3.81
C SER A 187 -34.85 -0.12 3.12
N ASP A 188 -34.15 0.87 3.67
CA ASP A 188 -34.02 2.22 3.10
C ASP A 188 -32.79 2.33 2.15
N ARG A 189 -31.93 1.30 2.09
CA ARG A 189 -30.68 1.29 1.34
C ARG A 189 -30.65 0.32 0.17
N LEU A 190 -31.30 -0.82 0.29
CA LEU A 190 -31.33 -1.86 -0.72
C LEU A 190 -32.72 -1.97 -1.31
N GLN A 191 -32.81 -1.93 -2.62
CA GLN A 191 -34.04 -2.10 -3.36
C GLN A 191 -33.83 -3.08 -4.50
N LEU A 192 -34.79 -3.99 -4.72
CA LEU A 192 -34.80 -4.77 -5.94
C LEU A 192 -35.29 -3.86 -7.05
N LEU A 193 -34.42 -3.51 -7.96
CA LEU A 193 -34.80 -2.76 -9.16
C LEU A 193 -35.62 -3.65 -10.08
N ALA A 194 -36.55 -3.04 -10.80
CA ALA A 194 -37.23 -3.72 -11.91
C ALA A 194 -36.17 -4.24 -12.89
N PRO A 195 -36.29 -5.46 -13.40
CA PRO A 195 -35.30 -6.00 -14.30
C PRO A 195 -35.16 -5.10 -15.53
N PHE A 196 -33.94 -4.81 -15.90
CA PHE A 196 -33.64 -4.14 -17.16
C PHE A 196 -34.08 -5.05 -18.32
N THR A 197 -34.43 -4.46 -19.46
CA THR A 197 -34.60 -5.23 -20.68
C THR A 197 -33.38 -6.09 -20.93
N ALA A 198 -33.62 -7.39 -21.19
CA ALA A 198 -32.49 -8.28 -21.49
C ALA A 198 -31.67 -7.74 -22.66
N TRP A 199 -30.37 -7.83 -22.58
CA TRP A 199 -29.50 -7.50 -23.71
C TRP A 199 -29.82 -8.40 -24.89
N ASP A 200 -30.01 -7.79 -26.05
CA ASP A 200 -30.41 -8.47 -27.29
C ASP A 200 -29.26 -9.18 -28.03
N GLY A 201 -28.06 -9.14 -27.47
CA GLY A 201 -26.85 -9.74 -28.07
C GLY A 201 -26.13 -8.84 -29.08
N ASN A 202 -26.63 -7.65 -29.34
CA ASN A 202 -26.04 -6.72 -30.31
C ASN A 202 -25.13 -5.68 -29.61
N ASP A 203 -24.15 -5.20 -30.36
CA ASP A 203 -23.31 -4.10 -29.89
C ASP A 203 -24.11 -2.79 -29.78
N TYR A 204 -23.79 -1.97 -28.81
CA TYR A 204 -24.33 -0.64 -28.66
C TYR A 204 -23.66 0.31 -29.66
N VAL A 205 -24.26 0.43 -30.86
CA VAL A 205 -23.75 1.28 -31.94
C VAL A 205 -24.60 2.55 -32.05
N GLY A 206 -23.93 3.69 -32.20
CA GLY A 206 -24.59 4.96 -32.47
C GLY A 206 -25.38 5.55 -31.30
N LEU A 207 -25.01 5.20 -30.05
CA LEU A 207 -25.62 5.81 -28.88
C LEU A 207 -25.30 7.31 -28.83
N PRO A 208 -26.31 8.17 -28.57
CA PRO A 208 -26.02 9.59 -28.40
C PRO A 208 -25.26 9.81 -27.09
N VAL A 209 -24.26 10.66 -27.14
CA VAL A 209 -23.59 11.17 -25.95
C VAL A 209 -24.50 12.27 -25.36
N LEU A 210 -24.92 12.10 -24.11
CA LEU A 210 -25.76 13.06 -23.39
C LEU A 210 -24.90 14.07 -22.63
#